data_6e61baa0090749c764b2df7b3b0834db
#
_entry.id   6e61baa0090749c764b2df7b3b0834db
#
_cell.length_a   1.000
_cell.length_b   1.000
_cell.length_c   1.000
_cell.angle_alpha   90.00
_cell.angle_beta   90.00
_cell.angle_gamma   90.00
#
_symmetry.space_group_name_H-M   'P 1'
#
loop_
_entity.id
_entity.type
_entity.pdbx_description
1 polymer ?
#
loop_
_entity_poly.entity_id
_entity_poly.type
_entity_poly.pdbx_seq_one_letter_code
_entity_poly.pdbx_strand_id
1 'polypeptide(L)'
;EIRLSLVGSEMCIRDSGMSALVRYFLAKGYKVAGYDRTQSPLTTELKTEGLEIVYEESVESIPDYCRNPETTLVVYTPAIPASHAGLVYFREHSFRVVKRAELLGLITQSSKGLCFAGTHGKTTTSSMAAHIFHESPIGCNAFLGGILRNYNSNLILSEQSPFTVIEADEYDRSFHWLHPYMAVVTATDPDHLDIYGTEEAYLESFARFTSLIQPGGCLIMKKGIKLVPSVKENVKIYTYSARDGGDFHAGNIRIGDGTIVFDFVMPEGSVADIELGVPVEINIENAVAAMAIAWLNGVSGDDMRRAMASFKGAKRRFEFWVKRPDRVMIDDYAHHPDELKASIRSVKALYPGRRLSVIFQPHLYSRTRDFAPQFAEALSLADEVFLLDIYPARELPIPGVTSKLIFDKITCRNKELCLREKLLERIKECNFDILLTMGAGDIDRLLPEIAAIVESK
;
A
#
# COMPACT_ATOMS: atom_id res chain seq x y z
N GLU A 1 0.47 -29.80 17.45
CA GLU A 1 0.75 -28.35 17.48
C GLU A 1 1.51 -27.98 16.19
N ILE A 2 0.89 -27.29 15.27
CA ILE A 2 1.53 -26.84 14.02
C ILE A 2 2.47 -25.69 14.38
N ARG A 3 3.70 -25.75 13.89
CA ARG A 3 4.74 -24.74 14.09
C ARG A 3 5.03 -24.06 12.76
N LEU A 4 5.35 -22.78 12.78
CA LEU A 4 5.64 -22.02 11.58
C LEU A 4 7.12 -21.64 11.55
N SER A 5 7.84 -22.03 10.50
CA SER A 5 9.18 -21.55 10.22
C SER A 5 9.14 -20.63 9.00
N LEU A 6 9.50 -19.37 9.21
CA LEU A 6 9.54 -18.35 8.18
C LEU A 6 10.98 -18.17 7.71
N VAL A 7 11.26 -18.52 6.46
CA VAL A 7 12.60 -18.36 5.89
C VAL A 7 12.60 -17.19 4.92
N GLY A 8 13.36 -16.14 5.22
CA GLY A 8 13.44 -14.92 4.43
C GLY A 8 14.86 -14.46 4.11
N SER A 9 15.06 -13.69 3.05
CA SER A 9 16.31 -12.98 2.73
C SER A 9 16.14 -11.47 2.90
N GLU A 10 17.15 -10.64 2.57
CA GLU A 10 17.33 -9.19 2.79
C GLU A 10 16.09 -8.27 2.95
N MET A 11 14.87 -8.75 2.61
CA MET A 11 13.63 -7.99 2.70
C MET A 11 12.42 -8.79 3.22
N CYS A 12 12.58 -9.94 3.85
CA CYS A 12 11.46 -10.86 4.01
C CYS A 12 10.60 -10.67 5.22
N ILE A 13 11.17 -10.45 6.39
CA ILE A 13 10.37 -10.10 7.58
C ILE A 13 10.09 -8.59 7.59
N ARG A 14 10.93 -7.80 6.93
CA ARG A 14 10.68 -6.37 6.67
C ARG A 14 9.56 -6.13 5.65
N ASP A 15 9.25 -7.10 4.80
CA ASP A 15 8.10 -7.00 3.93
C ASP A 15 6.83 -6.91 4.79
N SER A 16 6.05 -5.88 4.55
CA SER A 16 4.78 -5.65 5.24
C SER A 16 3.89 -6.89 5.25
N GLY A 17 3.90 -7.67 4.17
CA GLY A 17 3.11 -8.89 4.05
C GLY A 17 3.57 -10.03 4.96
N MET A 18 4.88 -10.16 5.20
CA MET A 18 5.43 -11.24 6.05
C MET A 18 5.24 -10.95 7.53
N SER A 19 5.47 -9.71 7.95
CA SER A 19 5.25 -9.29 9.35
C SER A 19 3.79 -9.45 9.78
N ALA A 20 2.83 -9.20 8.88
CA ALA A 20 1.43 -9.46 9.15
C ALA A 20 1.12 -10.94 9.38
N LEU A 21 1.72 -11.84 8.61
CA LEU A 21 1.58 -13.29 8.81
C LEU A 21 2.20 -13.75 10.12
N VAL A 22 3.39 -13.24 10.48
CA VAL A 22 4.03 -13.51 11.78
C VAL A 22 3.06 -13.18 12.92
N ARG A 23 2.54 -11.96 12.95
CA ARG A 23 1.59 -11.49 13.97
C ARG A 23 0.31 -12.31 14.00
N TYR A 24 -0.22 -12.67 12.83
CA TYR A 24 -1.42 -13.50 12.72
C TYR A 24 -1.22 -14.86 13.40
N PHE A 25 -0.11 -15.55 13.12
CA PHE A 25 0.14 -16.87 13.67
C PHE A 25 0.50 -16.81 15.17
N LEU A 26 1.26 -15.80 15.60
CA LEU A 26 1.50 -15.56 17.03
C LEU A 26 0.20 -15.33 17.79
N ALA A 27 -0.71 -14.51 17.26
CA ALA A 27 -2.02 -14.26 17.86
C ALA A 27 -2.92 -15.51 17.88
N LYS A 28 -2.73 -16.45 16.95
CA LYS A 28 -3.40 -17.77 16.96
C LYS A 28 -2.73 -18.80 17.87
N GLY A 29 -1.68 -18.42 18.62
CA GLY A 29 -0.98 -19.29 19.57
C GLY A 29 0.05 -20.23 18.96
N TYR A 30 0.44 -20.03 17.68
CA TYR A 30 1.50 -20.81 17.05
C TYR A 30 2.88 -20.36 17.53
N LYS A 31 3.83 -21.28 17.60
CA LYS A 31 5.25 -20.92 17.73
C LYS A 31 5.78 -20.54 16.37
N VAL A 32 6.39 -19.37 16.27
CA VAL A 32 6.89 -18.82 15.01
C VAL A 32 8.38 -18.52 15.15
N ALA A 33 9.18 -19.06 14.21
CA ALA A 33 10.57 -18.70 14.04
C ALA A 33 10.78 -18.07 12.66
N GLY A 34 11.82 -17.27 12.51
CA GLY A 34 12.12 -16.66 11.21
C GLY A 34 13.59 -16.30 11.05
N TYR A 35 13.98 -16.18 9.79
CA TYR A 35 15.30 -15.69 9.38
C TYR A 35 15.15 -14.32 8.72
N ASP A 36 16.03 -13.39 9.06
CA ASP A 36 16.25 -12.16 8.31
C ASP A 36 17.75 -11.88 8.27
N ARG A 37 18.25 -11.36 7.17
CA ARG A 37 19.68 -11.09 7.00
C ARG A 37 20.17 -9.96 7.92
N THR A 38 19.29 -9.00 8.25
CA THR A 38 19.66 -7.81 8.99
C THR A 38 18.67 -7.47 10.08
N GLN A 39 19.18 -7.07 11.23
CA GLN A 39 18.36 -6.50 12.28
C GLN A 39 17.76 -5.15 11.87
N SER A 40 16.49 -4.95 12.16
CA SER A 40 15.75 -3.72 11.89
C SER A 40 14.85 -3.36 13.07
N PRO A 41 14.29 -2.13 13.13
CA PRO A 41 13.29 -1.79 14.13
C PRO A 41 12.11 -2.76 14.13
N LEU A 42 11.61 -3.14 12.96
CA LEU A 42 10.49 -4.08 12.81
C LEU A 42 10.85 -5.49 13.31
N THR A 43 12.03 -6.02 12.98
CA THR A 43 12.45 -7.34 13.48
C THR A 43 12.66 -7.33 14.98
N THR A 44 13.09 -6.20 15.55
CA THR A 44 13.22 -6.02 17.01
C THR A 44 11.84 -6.00 17.67
N GLU A 45 10.87 -5.29 17.08
CA GLU A 45 9.49 -5.25 17.54
C GLU A 45 8.86 -6.65 17.53
N LEU A 46 8.94 -7.37 16.40
CA LEU A 46 8.41 -8.74 16.27
C LEU A 46 9.05 -9.72 17.27
N LYS A 47 10.33 -9.54 17.60
CA LYS A 47 10.99 -10.32 18.65
C LYS A 47 10.35 -10.07 20.04
N THR A 48 9.97 -8.84 20.34
CA THR A 48 9.25 -8.54 21.60
C THR A 48 7.82 -9.09 21.60
N GLU A 49 7.23 -9.28 20.41
CA GLU A 49 5.92 -9.90 20.23
C GLU A 49 5.96 -11.45 20.31
N GLY A 50 7.14 -12.05 20.37
CA GLY A 50 7.32 -13.51 20.55
C GLY A 50 7.88 -14.25 19.34
N LEU A 51 8.29 -13.55 18.28
CA LEU A 51 8.99 -14.18 17.15
C LEU A 51 10.42 -14.54 17.57
N GLU A 52 10.82 -15.79 17.36
CA GLU A 52 12.22 -16.20 17.43
C GLU A 52 12.91 -15.91 16.09
N ILE A 53 13.84 -14.95 16.11
CA ILE A 53 14.53 -14.50 14.90
C ILE A 53 16.01 -14.88 14.94
N VAL A 54 16.49 -15.45 13.82
CA VAL A 54 17.90 -15.72 13.56
C VAL A 54 18.40 -14.85 12.42
N TYR A 55 19.67 -14.44 12.48
CA TYR A 55 20.32 -13.56 11.50
C TYR A 55 21.49 -14.24 10.81
N GLU A 56 21.76 -15.50 11.17
CA GLU A 56 22.82 -16.32 10.58
C GLU A 56 22.22 -17.31 9.59
N GLU A 57 22.76 -17.31 8.37
CA GLU A 57 22.41 -18.26 7.33
C GLU A 57 23.13 -19.60 7.57
N SER A 58 22.60 -20.40 8.49
CA SER A 58 23.11 -21.75 8.74
C SER A 58 21.97 -22.73 9.08
N VAL A 59 22.17 -24.01 8.83
CA VAL A 59 21.21 -25.04 9.21
C VAL A 59 21.17 -25.21 10.74
N GLU A 60 22.30 -24.99 11.40
CA GLU A 60 22.44 -25.11 12.86
C GLU A 60 21.60 -24.06 13.58
N SER A 61 21.40 -22.88 12.98
CA SER A 61 20.61 -21.80 13.54
C SER A 61 19.10 -22.06 13.55
N ILE A 62 18.63 -23.09 12.83
CA ILE A 62 17.20 -23.48 12.83
C ILE A 62 16.82 -23.99 14.22
N PRO A 63 15.82 -23.38 14.91
CA PRO A 63 15.38 -23.85 16.22
C PRO A 63 14.94 -25.30 16.22
N ASP A 64 15.27 -26.05 17.26
CA ASP A 64 14.98 -27.50 17.36
C ASP A 64 13.50 -27.83 17.17
N TYR A 65 12.61 -26.98 17.69
CA TYR A 65 11.17 -27.18 17.52
C TYR A 65 10.69 -27.00 16.08
N CYS A 66 11.48 -26.39 15.20
CA CYS A 66 11.20 -26.26 13.77
C CYS A 66 11.76 -27.41 12.91
N ARG A 67 12.42 -28.40 13.53
CA ARG A 67 13.09 -29.52 12.80
C ARG A 67 12.20 -30.74 12.58
N ASN A 68 10.93 -30.70 12.96
CA ASN A 68 10.00 -31.80 12.72
C ASN A 68 9.10 -31.49 11.50
N PRO A 69 9.23 -32.22 10.38
CA PRO A 69 8.47 -31.99 9.14
C PRO A 69 6.96 -32.22 9.29
N GLU A 70 6.51 -33.07 10.22
CA GLU A 70 5.09 -33.34 10.44
C GLU A 70 4.35 -32.19 11.12
N THR A 71 5.06 -31.34 11.87
CA THR A 71 4.47 -30.25 12.67
C THR A 71 4.90 -28.86 12.22
N THR A 72 5.81 -28.76 11.26
CA THR A 72 6.38 -27.49 10.82
C THR A 72 5.95 -27.15 9.39
N LEU A 73 5.32 -25.99 9.24
CA LEU A 73 5.05 -25.37 7.93
C LEU A 73 6.14 -24.33 7.65
N VAL A 74 6.81 -24.46 6.52
CA VAL A 74 7.85 -23.51 6.10
C VAL A 74 7.28 -22.55 5.06
N VAL A 75 7.46 -21.26 5.30
CA VAL A 75 6.96 -20.21 4.40
C VAL A 75 8.12 -19.36 3.90
N TYR A 76 8.17 -19.11 2.60
CA TYR A 76 9.20 -18.29 1.99
C TYR A 76 8.63 -17.25 1.02
N THR A 77 9.42 -16.21 0.75
CA THR A 77 9.12 -15.22 -0.29
C THR A 77 10.05 -15.41 -1.50
N PRO A 78 9.65 -14.96 -2.71
CA PRO A 78 10.51 -15.04 -3.89
C PRO A 78 11.85 -14.29 -3.76
N ALA A 79 11.97 -13.40 -2.79
CA ALA A 79 13.19 -12.63 -2.56
C ALA A 79 14.35 -13.47 -1.98
N ILE A 80 14.07 -14.65 -1.41
CA ILE A 80 15.12 -15.53 -0.88
C ILE A 80 15.82 -16.31 -2.01
N PRO A 81 17.16 -16.37 -2.04
CA PRO A 81 17.88 -17.20 -3.01
C PRO A 81 17.51 -18.67 -2.87
N ALA A 82 17.35 -19.35 -4.00
CA ALA A 82 17.08 -20.80 -4.00
C ALA A 82 18.19 -21.64 -3.33
N SER A 83 19.42 -21.08 -3.26
CA SER A 83 20.60 -21.66 -2.62
C SER A 83 20.68 -21.43 -1.11
N HIS A 84 19.74 -20.71 -0.50
CA HIS A 84 19.74 -20.43 0.94
C HIS A 84 19.76 -21.72 1.75
N ALA A 85 20.74 -21.88 2.64
CA ALA A 85 21.03 -23.14 3.35
C ALA A 85 19.81 -23.72 4.09
N GLY A 86 19.08 -22.89 4.84
CA GLY A 86 17.86 -23.30 5.54
C GLY A 86 16.74 -23.73 4.58
N LEU A 87 16.55 -23.03 3.45
CA LEU A 87 15.52 -23.38 2.48
C LEU A 87 15.83 -24.70 1.77
N VAL A 88 17.11 -24.92 1.42
CA VAL A 88 17.59 -26.20 0.85
C VAL A 88 17.35 -27.33 1.86
N TYR A 89 17.77 -27.14 3.12
CA TYR A 89 17.54 -28.11 4.19
C TYR A 89 16.08 -28.53 4.30
N PHE A 90 15.14 -27.58 4.38
CA PHE A 90 13.73 -27.89 4.51
C PHE A 90 13.18 -28.65 3.30
N ARG A 91 13.62 -28.31 2.07
CA ARG A 91 13.21 -29.02 0.84
C ARG A 91 13.72 -30.45 0.78
N GLU A 92 14.96 -30.67 1.20
CA GLU A 92 15.59 -32.00 1.18
C GLU A 92 15.07 -32.93 2.28
N HIS A 93 14.52 -32.38 3.36
CA HIS A 93 14.04 -33.17 4.51
C HIS A 93 12.50 -33.26 4.57
N SER A 94 11.83 -33.21 3.43
CA SER A 94 10.38 -33.45 3.28
C SER A 94 9.46 -32.52 4.08
N PHE A 95 9.90 -31.30 4.37
CA PHE A 95 9.02 -30.30 4.97
C PHE A 95 8.01 -29.79 3.95
N ARG A 96 6.82 -29.41 4.44
CA ARG A 96 5.88 -28.65 3.63
C ARG A 96 6.39 -27.21 3.48
N VAL A 97 6.90 -26.86 2.30
CA VAL A 97 7.45 -25.55 1.96
C VAL A 97 6.51 -24.84 1.00
N VAL A 98 5.96 -23.71 1.41
CA VAL A 98 4.96 -22.95 0.64
C VAL A 98 5.41 -21.51 0.42
N LYS A 99 4.98 -20.89 -0.67
CA LYS A 99 5.13 -19.45 -0.88
C LYS A 99 4.21 -18.66 0.07
N ARG A 100 4.59 -17.43 0.42
CA ARG A 100 3.74 -16.50 1.18
C ARG A 100 2.34 -16.38 0.57
N ALA A 101 2.24 -16.24 -0.75
CA ALA A 101 0.97 -16.15 -1.45
C ALA A 101 0.10 -17.41 -1.31
N GLU A 102 0.71 -18.59 -1.32
CA GLU A 102 0.02 -19.86 -1.09
C GLU A 102 -0.52 -19.94 0.34
N LEU A 103 0.23 -19.47 1.33
CA LEU A 103 -0.25 -19.41 2.71
C LEU A 103 -1.46 -18.47 2.86
N LEU A 104 -1.45 -17.31 2.22
CA LEU A 104 -2.63 -16.43 2.15
C LEU A 104 -3.81 -17.13 1.46
N GLY A 105 -3.54 -17.94 0.43
CA GLY A 105 -4.53 -18.79 -0.20
C GLY A 105 -5.20 -19.75 0.78
N LEU A 106 -4.41 -20.44 1.62
CA LEU A 106 -4.93 -21.35 2.66
C LEU A 106 -5.81 -20.60 3.68
N ILE A 107 -5.45 -19.37 4.05
CA ILE A 107 -6.26 -18.54 4.93
C ILE A 107 -7.61 -18.20 4.27
N THR A 108 -7.62 -17.84 2.98
CA THR A 108 -8.86 -17.52 2.25
C THR A 108 -9.74 -18.74 1.96
N GLN A 109 -9.22 -19.96 2.03
CA GLN A 109 -10.04 -21.17 1.96
C GLN A 109 -10.94 -21.35 3.20
N SER A 110 -10.47 -20.90 4.36
CA SER A 110 -11.18 -21.03 5.65
C SER A 110 -11.98 -19.79 6.05
N SER A 111 -12.02 -18.75 5.21
CA SER A 111 -12.70 -17.50 5.47
C SER A 111 -13.35 -16.93 4.20
N LYS A 112 -14.20 -15.91 4.33
CA LYS A 112 -14.74 -15.17 3.20
C LYS A 112 -13.70 -14.12 2.75
N GLY A 113 -12.86 -14.48 1.79
CA GLY A 113 -11.82 -13.60 1.24
C GLY A 113 -12.41 -12.41 0.49
N LEU A 114 -12.11 -11.19 0.94
CA LEU A 114 -12.39 -9.93 0.25
C LEU A 114 -11.07 -9.46 -0.38
N CYS A 115 -10.88 -9.74 -1.66
CA CYS A 115 -9.60 -9.62 -2.34
C CYS A 115 -9.57 -8.38 -3.25
N PHE A 116 -8.52 -7.55 -3.10
CA PHE A 116 -8.37 -6.28 -3.83
C PHE A 116 -7.18 -6.38 -4.79
N ALA A 117 -7.46 -6.47 -6.09
CA ALA A 117 -6.47 -6.58 -7.16
C ALA A 117 -6.45 -5.32 -8.04
N GLY A 118 -5.38 -5.15 -8.80
CA GLY A 118 -5.24 -4.07 -9.78
C GLY A 118 -3.86 -3.43 -9.77
N THR A 119 -3.45 -2.86 -10.87
CA THR A 119 -2.12 -2.21 -11.00
C THR A 119 -1.94 -1.08 -9.99
N HIS A 120 -2.98 -0.28 -9.75
CA HIS A 120 -2.98 0.85 -8.84
C HIS A 120 -4.15 0.80 -7.84
N GLY A 121 -4.00 1.43 -6.68
CA GLY A 121 -5.08 1.60 -5.71
C GLY A 121 -5.31 0.43 -4.75
N LYS A 122 -4.71 -0.76 -4.97
CA LYS A 122 -4.88 -1.96 -4.11
C LYS A 122 -4.77 -1.66 -2.61
N THR A 123 -3.61 -1.14 -2.18
CA THR A 123 -3.29 -0.89 -0.77
C THR A 123 -4.28 0.10 -0.14
N THR A 124 -4.60 1.18 -0.85
CA THR A 124 -5.49 2.21 -0.31
C THR A 124 -6.92 1.68 -0.20
N THR A 125 -7.43 1.00 -1.25
CA THR A 125 -8.80 0.47 -1.27
C THR A 125 -8.99 -0.63 -0.24
N SER A 126 -8.05 -1.59 -0.16
CA SER A 126 -8.10 -2.66 0.85
C SER A 126 -7.99 -2.11 2.28
N SER A 127 -7.17 -1.08 2.48
CA SER A 127 -7.03 -0.40 3.77
C SER A 127 -8.31 0.33 4.20
N MET A 128 -8.96 1.02 3.26
CA MET A 128 -10.26 1.66 3.51
C MET A 128 -11.33 0.62 3.84
N ALA A 129 -11.43 -0.46 3.06
CA ALA A 129 -12.36 -1.55 3.33
C ALA A 129 -12.11 -2.18 4.70
N ALA A 130 -10.87 -2.52 5.01
CA ALA A 130 -10.49 -3.09 6.30
C ALA A 130 -10.87 -2.17 7.47
N HIS A 131 -10.65 -0.86 7.32
CA HIS A 131 -11.03 0.14 8.31
C HIS A 131 -12.57 0.21 8.47
N ILE A 132 -13.33 0.25 7.37
CA ILE A 132 -14.80 0.26 7.41
C ILE A 132 -15.34 -0.98 8.13
N PHE A 133 -14.85 -2.18 7.78
CA PHE A 133 -15.27 -3.40 8.44
C PHE A 133 -14.90 -3.42 9.92
N HIS A 134 -13.69 -2.98 10.27
CA HIS A 134 -13.21 -2.97 11.66
C HIS A 134 -14.00 -2.02 12.54
N GLU A 135 -14.36 -0.83 12.03
CA GLU A 135 -15.18 0.17 12.75
C GLU A 135 -16.68 -0.17 12.77
N SER A 136 -17.09 -1.24 12.07
CA SER A 136 -18.46 -1.74 12.08
C SER A 136 -18.61 -2.96 12.99
N PRO A 137 -19.84 -3.33 13.39
CA PRO A 137 -20.10 -4.55 14.17
C PRO A 137 -19.71 -5.86 13.46
N ILE A 138 -19.47 -5.81 12.13
CA ILE A 138 -19.15 -7.00 11.33
C ILE A 138 -17.71 -7.45 11.55
N GLY A 139 -16.79 -6.50 11.70
CA GLY A 139 -15.36 -6.77 11.85
C GLY A 139 -14.72 -7.42 10.63
N CYS A 140 -13.41 -7.60 10.67
CA CYS A 140 -12.64 -8.41 9.69
C CYS A 140 -11.28 -8.80 10.25
N ASN A 141 -10.67 -9.84 9.65
CA ASN A 141 -9.22 -9.96 9.63
C ASN A 141 -8.70 -9.22 8.39
N ALA A 142 -7.52 -8.63 8.43
CA ALA A 142 -6.96 -7.95 7.26
C ALA A 142 -5.45 -8.10 7.16
N PHE A 143 -4.96 -8.44 5.96
CA PHE A 143 -3.54 -8.48 5.60
C PHE A 143 -3.30 -7.38 4.56
N LEU A 144 -2.62 -6.32 4.98
CA LEU A 144 -2.49 -5.09 4.21
C LEU A 144 -1.07 -4.87 3.71
N GLY A 145 -0.94 -4.25 2.56
CA GLY A 145 0.33 -3.90 1.94
C GLY A 145 1.07 -2.73 2.60
N GLY A 146 0.45 -2.03 3.56
CA GLY A 146 1.04 -0.91 4.28
C GLY A 146 0.58 -0.83 5.73
N ILE A 147 1.36 -0.13 6.56
CA ILE A 147 1.02 0.10 7.97
C ILE A 147 -0.07 1.17 8.04
N LEU A 148 -1.25 0.79 8.48
CA LEU A 148 -2.37 1.71 8.75
C LEU A 148 -2.08 2.59 9.95
N ARG A 149 -2.22 3.90 9.79
CA ARG A 149 -1.97 4.88 10.85
C ARG A 149 -2.98 4.78 12.00
N ASN A 150 -4.21 4.39 11.69
CA ASN A 150 -5.26 4.19 12.70
C ASN A 150 -4.85 3.16 13.76
N TYR A 151 -4.13 2.13 13.37
CA TYR A 151 -3.81 0.97 14.22
C TYR A 151 -2.32 0.75 14.42
N ASN A 152 -1.47 1.55 13.74
CA ASN A 152 -0.02 1.35 13.66
C ASN A 152 0.37 -0.10 13.29
N SER A 153 -0.43 -0.74 12.44
CA SER A 153 -0.27 -2.13 12.04
C SER A 153 -0.70 -2.34 10.59
N ASN A 154 -0.17 -3.37 9.96
CA ASN A 154 -0.60 -3.90 8.67
C ASN A 154 -1.45 -5.17 8.81
N LEU A 155 -1.79 -5.52 10.05
CA LEU A 155 -2.68 -6.61 10.40
C LEU A 155 -3.83 -6.09 11.25
N ILE A 156 -5.04 -6.50 10.92
CA ILE A 156 -6.22 -6.37 11.77
C ILE A 156 -6.71 -7.78 12.07
N LEU A 157 -7.11 -8.02 13.31
CA LEU A 157 -7.62 -9.32 13.75
C LEU A 157 -9.03 -9.19 14.34
N SER A 158 -9.85 -10.17 14.02
CA SER A 158 -11.15 -10.38 14.62
C SER A 158 -11.33 -11.86 14.96
N GLU A 159 -11.77 -12.16 16.17
CA GLU A 159 -12.04 -13.54 16.57
C GLU A 159 -13.36 -14.09 16.00
N GLN A 160 -14.30 -13.22 15.68
CA GLN A 160 -15.68 -13.60 15.34
C GLN A 160 -16.00 -13.38 13.86
N SER A 161 -15.30 -12.50 13.17
CA SER A 161 -15.62 -12.18 11.77
C SER A 161 -15.23 -13.30 10.81
N PRO A 162 -16.12 -13.69 9.90
CA PRO A 162 -15.79 -14.63 8.83
C PRO A 162 -14.99 -13.99 7.69
N PHE A 163 -14.86 -12.66 7.66
CA PHE A 163 -14.24 -11.92 6.56
C PHE A 163 -12.75 -11.76 6.74
N THR A 164 -12.02 -11.90 5.63
CA THR A 164 -10.58 -11.60 5.55
C THR A 164 -10.31 -10.68 4.36
N VAL A 165 -9.89 -9.45 4.65
CA VAL A 165 -9.49 -8.46 3.65
C VAL A 165 -8.04 -8.72 3.25
N ILE A 166 -7.78 -8.86 1.95
CA ILE A 166 -6.46 -9.18 1.42
C ILE A 166 -6.14 -8.31 0.20
N GLU A 167 -4.95 -7.72 0.21
CA GLU A 167 -4.36 -7.15 -1.00
C GLU A 167 -3.90 -8.28 -1.91
N ALA A 168 -4.52 -8.40 -3.08
CA ALA A 168 -4.29 -9.45 -4.07
C ALA A 168 -3.23 -8.98 -5.06
N ASP A 169 -1.97 -9.35 -4.80
CA ASP A 169 -0.82 -8.93 -5.57
C ASP A 169 -0.72 -9.70 -6.89
N GLU A 170 -0.71 -8.98 -8.00
CA GLU A 170 -0.53 -9.54 -9.35
C GLU A 170 0.92 -9.94 -9.65
N TYR A 171 1.89 -9.37 -8.93
CA TYR A 171 3.30 -9.71 -9.12
C TYR A 171 3.51 -11.22 -8.99
N ASP A 172 4.28 -11.82 -9.91
CA ASP A 172 4.54 -13.28 -9.99
C ASP A 172 3.24 -14.13 -9.95
N ARG A 173 2.12 -13.56 -10.39
CA ARG A 173 0.78 -14.20 -10.36
C ARG A 173 0.36 -14.69 -8.98
N SER A 174 0.85 -14.04 -7.92
CA SER A 174 0.61 -14.41 -6.53
C SER A 174 -0.88 -14.46 -6.18
N PHE A 175 -1.71 -13.58 -6.77
CA PHE A 175 -3.15 -13.56 -6.55
C PHE A 175 -3.90 -14.81 -7.06
N HIS A 176 -3.27 -15.67 -7.88
CA HIS A 176 -3.88 -16.94 -8.32
C HIS A 176 -3.96 -18.01 -7.23
N TRP A 177 -3.26 -17.84 -6.12
CA TRP A 177 -3.37 -18.71 -4.96
C TRP A 177 -4.58 -18.42 -4.08
N LEU A 178 -5.18 -17.23 -4.22
CA LEU A 178 -6.28 -16.78 -3.38
C LEU A 178 -7.60 -17.47 -3.77
N HIS A 179 -8.52 -17.53 -2.80
CA HIS A 179 -9.88 -18.03 -2.96
C HIS A 179 -10.89 -16.92 -2.65
N PRO A 180 -11.08 -15.93 -3.55
CA PRO A 180 -11.94 -14.79 -3.27
C PRO A 180 -13.40 -15.21 -3.09
N TYR A 181 -14.04 -14.78 -1.99
CA TYR A 181 -15.49 -14.73 -1.90
C TYR A 181 -16.00 -13.54 -2.72
N MET A 182 -15.38 -12.37 -2.55
CA MET A 182 -15.58 -11.21 -3.39
C MET A 182 -14.25 -10.64 -3.84
N ALA A 183 -14.21 -10.06 -5.03
CA ALA A 183 -13.03 -9.39 -5.55
C ALA A 183 -13.36 -7.97 -6.01
N VAL A 184 -12.41 -7.06 -5.77
CA VAL A 184 -12.37 -5.72 -6.36
C VAL A 184 -11.23 -5.66 -7.34
N VAL A 185 -11.46 -5.14 -8.57
CA VAL A 185 -10.40 -4.85 -9.55
C VAL A 185 -10.37 -3.35 -9.80
N THR A 186 -9.27 -2.69 -9.39
CA THR A 186 -9.15 -1.24 -9.41
C THR A 186 -8.58 -0.67 -10.70
N ALA A 187 -7.63 -1.38 -11.31
CA ALA A 187 -6.96 -0.98 -12.55
C ALA A 187 -6.34 -2.20 -13.22
N THR A 188 -6.12 -2.13 -14.53
CA THR A 188 -5.46 -3.18 -15.31
C THR A 188 -4.51 -2.58 -16.35
N ASP A 189 -3.89 -1.44 -16.01
CA ASP A 189 -2.85 -0.84 -16.83
C ASP A 189 -1.62 -1.77 -16.85
N PRO A 190 -0.97 -1.98 -17.99
CA PRO A 190 0.14 -2.92 -18.09
C PRO A 190 1.29 -2.57 -17.14
N ASP A 191 1.65 -3.50 -16.29
CA ASP A 191 2.82 -3.45 -15.40
C ASP A 191 3.51 -4.80 -15.38
N HIS A 192 4.72 -4.87 -14.82
CA HIS A 192 5.48 -6.12 -14.68
C HIS A 192 5.61 -6.92 -15.98
N LEU A 193 5.81 -6.21 -17.13
CA LEU A 193 5.93 -6.85 -18.44
C LEU A 193 7.19 -7.73 -18.57
N ASP A 194 8.17 -7.57 -17.70
CA ASP A 194 9.31 -8.49 -17.52
C ASP A 194 8.86 -9.89 -17.08
N ILE A 195 7.73 -10.00 -16.37
CA ILE A 195 7.14 -11.27 -15.90
C ILE A 195 6.04 -11.76 -16.85
N TYR A 196 5.21 -10.84 -17.35
CA TYR A 196 4.04 -11.17 -18.17
C TYR A 196 4.34 -11.27 -19.65
N GLY A 197 5.35 -10.54 -20.14
CA GLY A 197 5.74 -10.48 -21.54
C GLY A 197 4.89 -9.52 -22.37
N THR A 198 3.56 -9.63 -22.31
CA THR A 198 2.63 -8.79 -23.09
C THR A 198 1.46 -8.27 -22.25
N GLU A 199 0.77 -7.21 -22.74
CA GLU A 199 -0.47 -6.70 -22.15
C GLU A 199 -1.57 -7.76 -22.15
N GLU A 200 -1.68 -8.55 -23.20
CA GLU A 200 -2.69 -9.61 -23.33
C GLU A 200 -2.50 -10.65 -22.23
N ALA A 201 -1.28 -11.14 -22.02
CA ALA A 201 -0.97 -12.11 -20.97
C ALA A 201 -1.22 -11.54 -19.57
N TYR A 202 -1.01 -10.22 -19.37
CA TYR A 202 -1.36 -9.53 -18.15
C TYR A 202 -2.86 -9.52 -17.90
N LEU A 203 -3.66 -9.15 -18.90
CA LEU A 203 -5.13 -9.15 -18.84
C LEU A 203 -5.71 -10.56 -18.67
N GLU A 204 -5.15 -11.58 -19.34
CA GLU A 204 -5.52 -12.98 -19.14
C GLU A 204 -5.29 -13.44 -17.70
N SER A 205 -4.22 -12.97 -17.06
CA SER A 205 -3.95 -13.27 -15.65
C SER A 205 -5.01 -12.70 -14.72
N PHE A 206 -5.49 -11.46 -14.98
CA PHE A 206 -6.62 -10.89 -14.24
C PHE A 206 -7.93 -11.62 -14.54
N ALA A 207 -8.19 -12.00 -15.80
CA ALA A 207 -9.36 -12.80 -16.14
C ALA A 207 -9.35 -14.13 -15.38
N ARG A 208 -8.20 -14.81 -15.31
CA ARG A 208 -8.04 -16.00 -14.48
C ARG A 208 -8.28 -15.73 -12.99
N PHE A 209 -7.79 -14.63 -12.44
CA PHE A 209 -8.08 -14.26 -11.05
C PHE A 209 -9.58 -14.12 -10.82
N THR A 210 -10.33 -13.47 -11.72
CA THR A 210 -11.78 -13.34 -11.58
C THR A 210 -12.51 -14.69 -11.63
N SER A 211 -11.96 -15.70 -12.31
CA SER A 211 -12.53 -17.06 -12.35
C SER A 211 -12.40 -17.81 -11.03
N LEU A 212 -11.55 -17.34 -10.11
CA LEU A 212 -11.37 -17.94 -8.79
C LEU A 212 -12.47 -17.53 -7.82
N ILE A 213 -13.25 -16.49 -8.11
CA ILE A 213 -14.33 -16.03 -7.26
C ILE A 213 -15.33 -17.19 -6.98
N GLN A 214 -15.67 -17.35 -5.72
CA GLN A 214 -16.56 -18.42 -5.28
C GLN A 214 -18.00 -18.17 -5.73
N PRO A 215 -18.79 -19.23 -6.03
CA PRO A 215 -20.21 -19.09 -6.32
C PRO A 215 -20.95 -18.40 -5.17
N GLY A 216 -21.85 -17.49 -5.52
CA GLY A 216 -22.57 -16.65 -4.55
C GLY A 216 -21.83 -15.41 -4.09
N GLY A 217 -20.59 -15.23 -4.57
CA GLY A 217 -19.83 -14.00 -4.39
C GLY A 217 -20.08 -12.96 -5.48
N CYS A 218 -19.22 -11.95 -5.57
CA CYS A 218 -19.28 -10.95 -6.63
C CYS A 218 -17.91 -10.42 -7.04
N LEU A 219 -17.87 -9.89 -8.26
CA LEU A 219 -16.81 -9.04 -8.78
C LEU A 219 -17.28 -7.59 -8.77
N ILE A 220 -16.48 -6.69 -8.22
CA ILE A 220 -16.66 -5.24 -8.30
C ILE A 220 -15.48 -4.71 -9.13
N MET A 221 -15.73 -4.17 -10.30
CA MET A 221 -14.67 -3.71 -11.19
C MET A 221 -14.83 -2.25 -11.57
N LYS A 222 -13.72 -1.55 -11.68
CA LYS A 222 -13.74 -0.16 -12.14
C LYS A 222 -14.32 -0.08 -13.54
N LYS A 223 -15.23 0.86 -13.75
CA LYS A 223 -15.84 1.11 -15.06
C LYS A 223 -14.80 1.56 -16.08
N GLY A 224 -14.81 0.96 -17.26
CA GLY A 224 -13.96 1.36 -18.38
C GLY A 224 -12.57 0.73 -18.41
N ILE A 225 -12.19 -0.14 -17.48
CA ILE A 225 -10.97 -0.94 -17.62
C ILE A 225 -11.10 -1.98 -18.74
N LYS A 226 -9.98 -2.34 -19.36
CA LYS A 226 -9.97 -3.26 -20.52
C LYS A 226 -10.28 -4.71 -20.15
N LEU A 227 -10.38 -5.05 -18.89
CA LEU A 227 -10.59 -6.41 -18.42
C LEU A 227 -11.92 -7.00 -18.90
N VAL A 228 -11.85 -8.15 -19.56
CA VAL A 228 -12.98 -9.04 -19.80
C VAL A 228 -12.95 -10.13 -18.71
N PRO A 229 -13.83 -10.07 -17.70
CA PRO A 229 -13.79 -10.99 -16.59
C PRO A 229 -14.26 -12.40 -16.98
N SER A 230 -13.67 -13.43 -16.34
CA SER A 230 -14.04 -14.83 -16.54
C SER A 230 -14.65 -15.38 -15.24
N VAL A 231 -15.83 -14.90 -14.87
CA VAL A 231 -16.49 -15.32 -13.63
C VAL A 231 -17.32 -16.59 -13.81
N LYS A 232 -17.48 -17.34 -12.71
CA LYS A 232 -18.35 -18.53 -12.67
C LYS A 232 -19.82 -18.15 -12.74
N GLU A 233 -20.64 -19.10 -13.11
CA GLU A 233 -22.10 -19.00 -12.98
C GLU A 233 -22.49 -18.65 -11.53
N ASN A 234 -23.47 -17.77 -11.34
CA ASN A 234 -23.90 -17.25 -10.02
C ASN A 234 -22.90 -16.30 -9.32
N VAL A 235 -21.88 -15.78 -9.98
CA VAL A 235 -21.08 -14.65 -9.53
C VAL A 235 -21.60 -13.38 -10.16
N LYS A 236 -22.06 -12.43 -9.34
CA LYS A 236 -22.55 -11.13 -9.82
C LYS A 236 -21.38 -10.21 -10.16
N ILE A 237 -21.56 -9.40 -11.21
CA ILE A 237 -20.59 -8.36 -11.59
C ILE A 237 -21.24 -7.02 -11.34
N TYR A 238 -20.50 -6.15 -10.63
CA TYR A 238 -20.83 -4.75 -10.41
C TYR A 238 -19.71 -3.85 -10.94
N THR A 239 -20.10 -2.67 -11.39
CA THR A 239 -19.17 -1.63 -11.80
C THR A 239 -19.14 -0.49 -10.81
N TYR A 240 -17.98 0.15 -10.67
CA TYR A 240 -17.84 1.35 -9.86
C TYR A 240 -17.04 2.44 -10.56
N SER A 241 -17.27 3.70 -10.18
CA SER A 241 -16.55 4.86 -10.70
C SER A 241 -16.61 6.04 -9.70
N ALA A 242 -15.65 6.94 -9.76
CA ALA A 242 -15.75 8.21 -9.03
C ALA A 242 -16.81 9.14 -9.62
N ARG A 243 -16.96 9.22 -10.96
CA ARG A 243 -17.77 10.25 -11.63
C ARG A 243 -18.70 9.76 -12.73
N ASP A 244 -18.37 8.66 -13.37
CA ASP A 244 -18.97 8.29 -14.66
C ASP A 244 -20.18 7.34 -14.52
N GLY A 245 -20.81 7.31 -13.35
CA GLY A 245 -21.86 6.35 -13.04
C GLY A 245 -21.30 4.94 -12.83
N GLY A 246 -22.11 3.92 -13.04
CA GLY A 246 -21.83 2.54 -12.63
C GLY A 246 -22.83 2.15 -11.56
N ASP A 247 -22.79 0.89 -11.11
CA ASP A 247 -23.68 0.43 -10.05
C ASP A 247 -23.39 1.15 -8.72
N PHE A 248 -22.10 1.47 -8.52
CA PHE A 248 -21.63 2.29 -7.39
C PHE A 248 -20.86 3.49 -7.89
N HIS A 249 -21.16 4.69 -7.41
CA HIS A 249 -20.44 5.89 -7.82
C HIS A 249 -20.52 7.00 -6.76
N ALA A 250 -19.69 8.02 -6.93
CA ALA A 250 -19.77 9.23 -6.13
C ALA A 250 -20.72 10.25 -6.80
N GLY A 251 -21.57 10.84 -6.01
CA GLY A 251 -22.39 11.98 -6.40
C GLY A 251 -22.02 13.23 -5.60
N ASN A 252 -22.45 14.40 -6.04
CA ASN A 252 -22.36 15.65 -5.29
C ASN A 252 -20.97 15.91 -4.66
N ILE A 253 -19.91 15.74 -5.46
CA ILE A 253 -18.51 15.86 -5.01
C ILE A 253 -18.19 17.33 -4.73
N ARG A 254 -17.70 17.61 -3.51
CA ARG A 254 -17.28 18.92 -3.02
C ARG A 254 -15.84 18.85 -2.56
N ILE A 255 -14.96 19.67 -3.14
CA ILE A 255 -13.52 19.71 -2.84
C ILE A 255 -13.16 21.14 -2.45
N GLY A 256 -12.49 21.30 -1.33
CA GLY A 256 -12.00 22.60 -0.84
C GLY A 256 -11.80 22.61 0.67
N ASP A 257 -11.15 23.65 1.16
CA ASP A 257 -10.89 23.87 2.59
C ASP A 257 -10.23 22.69 3.31
N GLY A 258 -9.37 21.96 2.58
CA GLY A 258 -8.67 20.79 3.11
C GLY A 258 -9.55 19.55 3.28
N THR A 259 -10.73 19.52 2.68
CA THR A 259 -11.67 18.39 2.73
C THR A 259 -12.14 17.95 1.36
N ILE A 260 -12.58 16.71 1.26
CA ILE A 260 -13.35 16.15 0.14
C ILE A 260 -14.57 15.49 0.75
N VAL A 261 -15.76 15.89 0.30
CA VAL A 261 -17.04 15.31 0.71
C VAL A 261 -17.84 14.91 -0.53
N PHE A 262 -18.48 13.76 -0.51
CA PHE A 262 -19.32 13.27 -1.60
C PHE A 262 -20.48 12.41 -1.09
N ASP A 263 -21.44 12.13 -1.95
CA ASP A 263 -22.51 11.17 -1.67
C ASP A 263 -22.15 9.83 -2.31
N PHE A 264 -22.19 8.75 -1.53
CA PHE A 264 -22.00 7.39 -2.03
C PHE A 264 -23.32 6.89 -2.59
N VAL A 265 -23.39 6.69 -3.91
CA VAL A 265 -24.57 6.23 -4.63
C VAL A 265 -24.44 4.74 -4.93
N MET A 266 -25.48 3.96 -4.64
CA MET A 266 -25.55 2.53 -4.81
C MET A 266 -26.89 2.15 -5.50
N PRO A 267 -27.09 0.93 -5.98
CA PRO A 267 -28.32 0.52 -6.70
C PRO A 267 -29.63 0.79 -5.95
N GLU A 268 -29.59 0.77 -4.63
CA GLU A 268 -30.80 0.88 -3.78
C GLU A 268 -30.86 2.19 -2.98
N GLY A 269 -30.11 3.22 -3.36
CA GLY A 269 -30.13 4.52 -2.69
C GLY A 269 -28.78 5.21 -2.60
N SER A 270 -28.61 6.03 -1.57
CA SER A 270 -27.35 6.73 -1.34
C SER A 270 -27.08 6.99 0.14
N VAL A 271 -25.79 7.14 0.47
CA VAL A 271 -25.34 7.63 1.77
C VAL A 271 -24.73 9.01 1.53
N ALA A 272 -25.38 10.04 2.03
CA ALA A 272 -24.94 11.41 1.84
C ALA A 272 -23.77 11.78 2.75
N ASP A 273 -23.02 12.82 2.34
CA ASP A 273 -22.01 13.50 3.13
C ASP A 273 -20.89 12.57 3.66
N ILE A 274 -20.32 11.78 2.78
CA ILE A 274 -19.12 10.99 3.08
C ILE A 274 -17.91 11.94 3.03
N GLU A 275 -17.30 12.21 4.16
CA GLU A 275 -16.04 12.92 4.26
C GLU A 275 -14.86 11.96 4.17
N LEU A 276 -13.86 12.28 3.32
CA LEU A 276 -12.63 11.54 3.24
C LEU A 276 -11.62 11.97 4.31
N GLY A 277 -11.24 11.09 5.21
CA GLY A 277 -10.19 11.36 6.19
C GLY A 277 -8.81 11.61 5.55
N VAL A 278 -8.57 11.02 4.36
CA VAL A 278 -7.42 11.32 3.49
C VAL A 278 -7.93 11.94 2.19
N PRO A 279 -8.07 13.26 2.13
CA PRO A 279 -8.75 13.98 1.04
C PRO A 279 -7.84 14.14 -0.19
N VAL A 280 -7.66 13.07 -0.94
CA VAL A 280 -7.01 13.03 -2.25
C VAL A 280 -8.05 12.65 -3.29
N GLU A 281 -8.09 13.31 -4.45
CA GLU A 281 -9.14 13.10 -5.45
C GLU A 281 -9.26 11.64 -5.88
N ILE A 282 -8.14 10.94 -6.10
CA ILE A 282 -8.14 9.51 -6.43
C ILE A 282 -8.78 8.65 -5.33
N ASN A 283 -8.77 9.11 -4.09
CA ASN A 283 -9.37 8.39 -2.98
C ASN A 283 -10.90 8.40 -2.99
N ILE A 284 -11.55 9.26 -3.78
CA ILE A 284 -13.00 9.17 -4.02
C ILE A 284 -13.31 7.81 -4.67
N GLU A 285 -12.56 7.45 -5.70
CA GLU A 285 -12.73 6.19 -6.41
C GLU A 285 -12.39 4.97 -5.55
N ASN A 286 -11.28 5.05 -4.80
CA ASN A 286 -10.88 4.01 -3.84
C ASN A 286 -11.95 3.82 -2.76
N ALA A 287 -12.53 4.91 -2.25
CA ALA A 287 -13.58 4.90 -1.24
C ALA A 287 -14.88 4.28 -1.78
N VAL A 288 -15.30 4.65 -2.99
CA VAL A 288 -16.48 4.05 -3.64
C VAL A 288 -16.33 2.52 -3.73
N ALA A 289 -15.16 2.02 -4.15
CA ALA A 289 -14.92 0.58 -4.23
C ALA A 289 -14.92 -0.10 -2.85
N ALA A 290 -14.29 0.52 -1.84
CA ALA A 290 -14.26 0.01 -0.47
C ALA A 290 -15.65 0.01 0.19
N MET A 291 -16.42 1.06 -0.04
CA MET A 291 -17.80 1.16 0.47
C MET A 291 -18.75 0.20 -0.26
N ALA A 292 -18.56 -0.04 -1.57
CA ALA A 292 -19.35 -1.00 -2.34
C ALA A 292 -19.23 -2.42 -1.76
N ILE A 293 -18.02 -2.90 -1.50
CA ILE A 293 -17.81 -4.22 -0.91
C ILE A 293 -18.34 -4.27 0.53
N ALA A 294 -18.23 -3.19 1.29
CA ALA A 294 -18.76 -3.09 2.65
C ALA A 294 -20.30 -3.14 2.65
N TRP A 295 -20.95 -2.37 1.79
CA TRP A 295 -22.40 -2.36 1.65
C TRP A 295 -22.96 -3.73 1.24
N LEU A 296 -22.35 -4.40 0.27
CA LEU A 296 -22.73 -5.75 -0.18
C LEU A 296 -22.61 -6.81 0.94
N ASN A 297 -21.87 -6.51 1.99
CA ASN A 297 -21.73 -7.38 3.17
C ASN A 297 -22.47 -6.84 4.40
N GLY A 298 -23.36 -5.87 4.23
CA GLY A 298 -24.30 -5.42 5.26
C GLY A 298 -23.76 -4.36 6.24
N VAL A 299 -22.66 -3.69 5.92
CA VAL A 299 -22.21 -2.52 6.71
C VAL A 299 -23.19 -1.37 6.52
N SER A 300 -23.60 -0.74 7.61
CA SER A 300 -24.56 0.37 7.57
C SER A 300 -23.95 1.64 6.97
N GLY A 301 -24.80 2.53 6.39
CA GLY A 301 -24.36 3.81 5.85
C GLY A 301 -23.73 4.72 6.91
N ASP A 302 -24.23 4.66 8.16
CA ASP A 302 -23.68 5.44 9.26
C ASP A 302 -22.30 4.92 9.71
N ASP A 303 -22.10 3.60 9.72
CA ASP A 303 -20.78 3.02 9.98
C ASP A 303 -19.77 3.42 8.89
N MET A 304 -20.18 3.33 7.62
CA MET A 304 -19.34 3.75 6.50
C MET A 304 -18.97 5.24 6.60
N ARG A 305 -19.93 6.12 6.93
CA ARG A 305 -19.68 7.57 7.08
C ARG A 305 -18.66 7.85 8.20
N ARG A 306 -18.84 7.25 9.38
CA ARG A 306 -17.93 7.41 10.51
C ARG A 306 -16.52 6.87 10.19
N ALA A 307 -16.46 5.68 9.61
CA ALA A 307 -15.19 5.05 9.26
C ALA A 307 -14.42 5.87 8.22
N MET A 308 -15.08 6.35 7.16
CA MET A 308 -14.39 7.15 6.14
C MET A 308 -13.85 8.46 6.68
N ALA A 309 -14.59 9.15 7.56
CA ALA A 309 -14.13 10.38 8.19
C ALA A 309 -12.94 10.16 9.16
N SER A 310 -12.89 9.01 9.83
CA SER A 310 -11.80 8.66 10.77
C SER A 310 -10.60 7.99 10.11
N PHE A 311 -10.66 7.63 8.84
CA PHE A 311 -9.58 6.97 8.12
C PHE A 311 -8.34 7.86 7.98
N LYS A 312 -7.20 7.41 8.48
CA LYS A 312 -5.93 8.17 8.48
C LYS A 312 -4.95 7.74 7.38
N GLY A 313 -5.31 6.73 6.58
CA GLY A 313 -4.46 6.20 5.54
C GLY A 313 -3.32 5.30 6.02
N ALA A 314 -2.49 4.88 5.08
CA ALA A 314 -1.23 4.21 5.35
C ALA A 314 -0.11 5.23 5.55
N LYS A 315 0.91 4.86 6.33
CA LYS A 315 2.12 5.69 6.51
C LYS A 315 2.71 6.06 5.15
N ARG A 316 3.13 7.31 5.02
CA ARG A 316 3.75 7.87 3.83
C ARG A 316 2.87 7.86 2.57
N ARG A 317 1.56 7.82 2.68
CA ARG A 317 0.63 7.96 1.55
C ARG A 317 -0.29 9.14 1.80
N PHE A 318 0.09 10.30 1.28
CA PHE A 318 -0.57 11.59 1.50
C PHE A 318 -0.86 11.81 2.98
N GLU A 319 0.18 11.65 3.79
CA GLU A 319 0.11 11.65 5.24
C GLU A 319 0.17 13.07 5.80
N PHE A 320 -0.88 13.51 6.48
CA PHE A 320 -0.85 14.77 7.19
C PHE A 320 -0.01 14.66 8.47
N TRP A 321 1.07 15.41 8.53
CA TRP A 321 1.92 15.57 9.71
C TRP A 321 1.50 16.80 10.53
N VAL A 322 1.16 17.90 9.84
CA VAL A 322 0.60 19.12 10.45
C VAL A 322 -0.63 19.52 9.66
N LYS A 323 -1.76 19.74 10.34
CA LYS A 323 -3.01 20.22 9.74
C LYS A 323 -3.59 21.34 10.57
N ARG A 324 -3.12 22.56 10.31
CA ARG A 324 -3.59 23.80 10.94
C ARG A 324 -4.25 24.72 9.90
N PRO A 325 -5.10 25.65 10.29
CA PRO A 325 -5.70 26.60 9.36
C PRO A 325 -4.69 27.43 8.56
N ASP A 326 -3.58 27.81 9.19
CA ASP A 326 -2.52 28.62 8.61
C ASP A 326 -1.40 27.81 7.96
N ARG A 327 -1.17 26.57 8.41
CA ARG A 327 -0.05 25.73 7.95
C ARG A 327 -0.44 24.27 7.81
N VAL A 328 0.06 23.66 6.74
CA VAL A 328 -0.15 22.25 6.46
C VAL A 328 1.18 21.60 6.09
N MET A 329 1.44 20.41 6.63
CA MET A 329 2.54 19.56 6.19
C MET A 329 2.01 18.18 5.81
N ILE A 330 2.36 17.74 4.60
CA ILE A 330 1.97 16.45 4.03
C ILE A 330 3.23 15.71 3.60
N ASP A 331 3.29 14.40 3.85
CA ASP A 331 4.30 13.50 3.30
C ASP A 331 3.67 12.47 2.36
N ASP A 332 4.31 12.24 1.22
CA ASP A 332 3.88 11.23 0.25
C ASP A 332 5.05 10.41 -0.25
N TYR A 333 4.84 9.10 -0.36
CA TYR A 333 5.82 8.16 -0.91
C TYR A 333 6.01 8.30 -2.42
N ALA A 334 5.30 9.22 -3.06
CA ALA A 334 5.33 9.48 -4.49
C ALA A 334 6.80 9.58 -4.99
N HIS A 335 7.14 8.72 -5.95
CA HIS A 335 8.49 8.57 -6.48
C HIS A 335 8.55 8.29 -7.99
N HIS A 336 7.38 8.31 -8.65
CA HIS A 336 7.20 8.33 -10.10
C HIS A 336 6.64 9.69 -10.55
N PRO A 337 6.94 10.20 -11.74
CA PRO A 337 6.46 11.52 -12.19
C PRO A 337 4.95 11.72 -12.09
N ASP A 338 4.17 10.71 -12.47
CA ASP A 338 2.71 10.77 -12.44
C ASP A 338 2.17 10.83 -11.01
N GLU A 339 2.82 10.12 -10.07
CA GLU A 339 2.48 10.17 -8.64
C GLU A 339 2.77 11.57 -8.08
N LEU A 340 3.95 12.16 -8.38
CA LEU A 340 4.29 13.52 -7.97
C LEU A 340 3.26 14.51 -8.50
N LYS A 341 2.91 14.39 -9.78
CA LYS A 341 1.94 15.27 -10.45
C LYS A 341 0.56 15.17 -9.80
N ALA A 342 0.13 13.95 -9.48
CA ALA A 342 -1.14 13.69 -8.80
C ALA A 342 -1.15 14.30 -7.38
N SER A 343 -0.10 14.09 -6.59
CA SER A 343 0.01 14.64 -5.23
C SER A 343 0.03 16.16 -5.23
N ILE A 344 0.84 16.81 -6.07
CA ILE A 344 0.91 18.27 -6.16
C ILE A 344 -0.45 18.87 -6.58
N ARG A 345 -1.09 18.27 -7.59
CA ARG A 345 -2.44 18.72 -8.04
C ARG A 345 -3.49 18.57 -6.96
N SER A 346 -3.46 17.45 -6.23
CA SER A 346 -4.38 17.22 -5.11
C SER A 346 -4.23 18.27 -4.03
N VAL A 347 -2.99 18.59 -3.64
CA VAL A 347 -2.74 19.65 -2.65
C VAL A 347 -3.26 21.00 -3.13
N LYS A 348 -3.01 21.37 -4.40
CA LYS A 348 -3.49 22.65 -4.97
C LYS A 348 -5.01 22.71 -5.08
N ALA A 349 -5.67 21.60 -5.36
CA ALA A 349 -7.13 21.51 -5.38
C ALA A 349 -7.76 21.63 -3.98
N LEU A 350 -7.11 21.02 -2.97
CA LEU A 350 -7.56 21.09 -1.57
C LEU A 350 -7.40 22.49 -0.97
N TYR A 351 -6.38 23.21 -1.36
CA TYR A 351 -6.00 24.48 -0.77
C TYR A 351 -5.77 25.55 -1.86
N PRO A 352 -6.82 25.96 -2.58
CA PRO A 352 -6.68 26.91 -3.68
C PRO A 352 -6.12 28.26 -3.20
N GLY A 353 -5.15 28.78 -3.94
CA GLY A 353 -4.53 30.08 -3.66
C GLY A 353 -3.46 30.07 -2.57
N ARG A 354 -3.22 28.95 -1.89
CA ARG A 354 -2.16 28.83 -0.87
C ARG A 354 -0.82 28.48 -1.51
N ARG A 355 0.27 29.04 -0.97
CA ARG A 355 1.64 28.81 -1.44
C ARG A 355 2.12 27.41 -1.08
N LEU A 356 2.45 26.62 -2.09
CA LEU A 356 2.95 25.24 -1.96
C LEU A 356 4.46 25.17 -2.16
N SER A 357 5.19 24.78 -1.12
CA SER A 357 6.61 24.40 -1.19
C SER A 357 6.72 22.88 -1.20
N VAL A 358 7.52 22.36 -2.12
CA VAL A 358 7.74 20.93 -2.31
C VAL A 358 9.18 20.57 -1.98
N ILE A 359 9.39 19.54 -1.18
CA ILE A 359 10.67 18.88 -0.97
C ILE A 359 10.61 17.55 -1.70
N PHE A 360 11.53 17.32 -2.64
CA PHE A 360 11.59 16.06 -3.37
C PHE A 360 12.96 15.41 -3.26
N GLN A 361 12.99 14.14 -2.84
CA GLN A 361 14.17 13.28 -2.88
C GLN A 361 14.02 12.26 -4.02
N PRO A 362 14.75 12.42 -5.14
CA PRO A 362 14.73 11.41 -6.20
C PRO A 362 15.23 10.06 -5.70
N HIS A 363 14.63 8.98 -6.19
CA HIS A 363 14.96 7.61 -5.81
C HIS A 363 15.43 6.83 -7.02
N LEU A 364 16.64 6.22 -6.96
CA LEU A 364 17.36 5.50 -7.99
C LEU A 364 17.97 6.41 -9.08
N TYR A 365 19.21 6.11 -9.44
CA TYR A 365 19.90 6.81 -10.54
C TYR A 365 19.28 6.52 -11.90
N SER A 366 18.92 5.24 -12.16
CA SER A 366 18.29 4.83 -13.41
C SER A 366 16.98 5.58 -13.64
N ARG A 367 16.10 5.62 -12.65
CA ARG A 367 14.81 6.32 -12.74
C ARG A 367 14.99 7.83 -12.92
N THR A 368 15.97 8.43 -12.22
CA THR A 368 16.28 9.86 -12.39
C THR A 368 16.74 10.16 -13.80
N ARG A 369 17.61 9.33 -14.38
CA ARG A 369 18.08 9.47 -15.77
C ARG A 369 16.92 9.40 -16.77
N ASP A 370 16.09 8.38 -16.62
CA ASP A 370 15.05 8.02 -17.61
C ASP A 370 13.86 9.00 -17.58
N PHE A 371 13.54 9.57 -16.42
CA PHE A 371 12.35 10.40 -16.21
C PHE A 371 12.65 11.85 -15.79
N ALA A 372 13.88 12.34 -15.91
CA ALA A 372 14.23 13.70 -15.49
C ALA A 372 13.31 14.80 -16.07
N PRO A 373 12.93 14.80 -17.37
CA PRO A 373 12.02 15.80 -17.92
C PRO A 373 10.62 15.75 -17.28
N GLN A 374 10.08 14.55 -17.07
CA GLN A 374 8.75 14.35 -16.52
C GLN A 374 8.69 14.72 -15.02
N PHE A 375 9.75 14.41 -14.26
CA PHE A 375 9.91 14.89 -12.89
C PHE A 375 9.93 16.43 -12.83
N ALA A 376 10.69 17.07 -13.72
CA ALA A 376 10.76 18.53 -13.77
C ALA A 376 9.39 19.15 -14.11
N GLU A 377 8.64 18.55 -15.06
CA GLU A 377 7.28 19.00 -15.39
C GLU A 377 6.36 18.92 -14.16
N ALA A 378 6.37 17.79 -13.43
CA ALA A 378 5.56 17.62 -12.24
C ALA A 378 5.93 18.64 -11.15
N LEU A 379 7.21 18.77 -10.84
CA LEU A 379 7.71 19.71 -9.82
C LEU A 379 7.45 21.17 -10.17
N SER A 380 7.43 21.52 -11.46
CA SER A 380 7.15 22.88 -11.93
C SER A 380 5.73 23.35 -11.62
N LEU A 381 4.83 22.47 -11.19
CA LEU A 381 3.50 22.82 -10.71
C LEU A 381 3.51 23.45 -9.31
N ALA A 382 4.60 23.30 -8.55
CA ALA A 382 4.76 23.91 -7.22
C ALA A 382 5.17 25.38 -7.32
N ASP A 383 4.98 26.13 -6.23
CA ASP A 383 5.41 27.52 -6.14
C ASP A 383 6.88 27.63 -5.72
N GLU A 384 7.40 26.60 -5.03
CA GLU A 384 8.78 26.49 -4.59
C GLU A 384 9.20 25.02 -4.51
N VAL A 385 10.46 24.73 -4.88
CA VAL A 385 11.01 23.35 -4.90
C VAL A 385 12.37 23.30 -4.22
N PHE A 386 12.50 22.43 -3.22
CA PHE A 386 13.77 21.98 -2.65
C PHE A 386 14.06 20.57 -3.20
N LEU A 387 15.05 20.48 -4.07
CA LEU A 387 15.43 19.21 -4.67
C LEU A 387 16.67 18.66 -3.96
N LEU A 388 16.52 17.49 -3.36
CA LEU A 388 17.59 16.79 -2.64
C LEU A 388 18.45 15.93 -3.59
N ASP A 389 19.56 15.44 -3.07
CA ASP A 389 20.38 14.45 -3.77
C ASP A 389 19.62 13.13 -3.96
N ILE A 390 20.03 12.38 -5.01
CA ILE A 390 19.43 11.09 -5.32
C ILE A 390 19.70 10.10 -4.19
N TYR A 391 18.64 9.45 -3.70
CA TYR A 391 18.76 8.29 -2.81
C TYR A 391 19.05 7.04 -3.65
N PRO A 392 20.25 6.43 -3.51
CA PRO A 392 20.71 5.38 -4.40
C PRO A 392 20.00 4.05 -4.19
N ALA A 393 19.43 3.82 -2.99
CA ALA A 393 18.92 2.52 -2.54
C ALA A 393 19.97 1.41 -2.76
N ARG A 394 19.78 0.58 -3.79
CA ARG A 394 20.68 -0.53 -4.14
C ARG A 394 21.51 -0.29 -5.41
N GLU A 395 21.33 0.85 -6.07
CA GLU A 395 22.08 1.17 -7.29
C GLU A 395 23.42 1.81 -6.98
N LEU A 396 24.41 1.51 -7.82
CA LEU A 396 25.66 2.25 -7.84
C LEU A 396 25.48 3.56 -8.60
N PRO A 397 26.24 4.62 -8.25
CA PRO A 397 26.19 5.89 -8.96
C PRO A 397 26.45 5.70 -10.46
N ILE A 398 25.58 6.31 -11.29
CA ILE A 398 25.75 6.32 -12.75
C ILE A 398 26.49 7.62 -13.12
N PRO A 399 27.61 7.57 -13.85
CA PRO A 399 28.35 8.76 -14.25
C PRO A 399 27.46 9.79 -14.95
N GLY A 400 27.52 11.05 -14.51
CA GLY A 400 26.73 12.15 -15.08
C GLY A 400 25.28 12.22 -14.62
N VAL A 401 24.79 11.28 -13.79
CA VAL A 401 23.41 11.27 -13.27
C VAL A 401 23.39 11.83 -11.85
N THR A 402 22.84 13.03 -11.72
CA THR A 402 22.61 13.72 -10.44
C THR A 402 21.24 14.39 -10.45
N SER A 403 20.78 14.87 -9.32
CA SER A 403 19.53 15.65 -9.22
C SER A 403 19.53 16.89 -10.12
N LYS A 404 20.71 17.37 -10.53
CA LYS A 404 20.85 18.49 -11.47
C LYS A 404 20.16 18.24 -12.83
N LEU A 405 20.05 16.99 -13.27
CA LEU A 405 19.31 16.63 -14.50
C LEU A 405 17.82 17.04 -14.43
N ILE A 406 17.22 16.94 -13.26
CA ILE A 406 15.84 17.38 -13.00
C ILE A 406 15.84 18.90 -12.78
N PHE A 407 16.75 19.40 -11.92
CA PHE A 407 16.80 20.80 -11.51
C PHE A 407 16.87 21.78 -12.67
N ASP A 408 17.74 21.51 -13.64
CA ASP A 408 17.94 22.40 -14.79
C ASP A 408 16.67 22.56 -15.66
N LYS A 409 15.76 21.61 -15.59
CA LYS A 409 14.50 21.58 -16.36
C LYS A 409 13.29 22.10 -15.61
N ILE A 410 13.36 22.27 -14.27
CA ILE A 410 12.26 22.85 -13.47
C ILE A 410 12.06 24.31 -13.87
N THR A 411 10.83 24.72 -14.11
CA THR A 411 10.46 26.07 -14.57
C THR A 411 9.87 26.94 -13.48
N CYS A 412 9.54 26.43 -12.28
CA CYS A 412 9.10 27.27 -11.19
C CYS A 412 10.17 28.29 -10.79
N ARG A 413 9.73 29.48 -10.30
CA ARG A 413 10.63 30.61 -10.00
C ARG A 413 11.58 30.32 -8.85
N ASN A 414 11.05 29.69 -7.80
CA ASN A 414 11.78 29.43 -6.57
C ASN A 414 12.20 27.95 -6.57
N LYS A 415 13.46 27.69 -6.83
CA LYS A 415 14.01 26.32 -6.80
C LYS A 415 15.42 26.34 -6.25
N GLU A 416 15.76 25.31 -5.47
CA GLU A 416 17.06 25.17 -4.84
C GLU A 416 17.50 23.68 -4.88
N LEU A 417 18.78 23.44 -5.21
CA LEU A 417 19.43 22.17 -4.92
C LEU A 417 19.88 22.24 -3.46
N CYS A 418 19.25 21.44 -2.62
CA CYS A 418 19.45 21.48 -1.19
C CYS A 418 20.14 20.20 -0.71
N LEU A 419 21.26 20.36 0.00
CA LEU A 419 21.86 19.23 0.69
C LEU A 419 20.97 18.81 1.87
N ARG A 420 20.85 17.51 2.09
CA ARG A 420 20.02 16.96 3.16
C ARG A 420 20.34 17.53 4.55
N GLU A 421 21.63 17.75 4.83
CA GLU A 421 22.12 18.28 6.11
C GLU A 421 21.70 19.74 6.34
N LYS A 422 21.45 20.49 5.26
CA LYS A 422 21.04 21.90 5.31
C LYS A 422 19.54 22.10 5.25
N LEU A 423 18.78 21.04 4.97
CA LEU A 423 17.35 21.14 4.70
C LEU A 423 16.57 21.77 5.88
N LEU A 424 16.86 21.36 7.12
CA LEU A 424 16.16 21.87 8.31
C LEU A 424 16.40 23.38 8.53
N GLU A 425 17.62 23.86 8.24
CA GLU A 425 17.93 25.30 8.32
C GLU A 425 17.16 26.07 7.24
N ARG A 426 17.14 25.56 6.02
CA ARG A 426 16.41 26.18 4.90
C ARG A 426 14.92 26.26 5.17
N ILE A 427 14.30 25.19 5.71
CA ILE A 427 12.87 25.21 6.07
C ILE A 427 12.57 26.26 7.14
N LYS A 428 13.47 26.50 8.11
CA LYS A 428 13.29 27.55 9.12
C LYS A 428 13.26 28.95 8.49
N GLU A 429 14.02 29.19 7.45
CA GLU A 429 14.10 30.51 6.78
C GLU A 429 12.96 30.74 5.77
N CYS A 430 12.36 29.68 5.22
CA CYS A 430 11.35 29.77 4.18
C CYS A 430 9.97 30.13 4.72
N ASN A 431 9.19 30.82 3.92
CA ASN A 431 7.79 31.08 4.19
C ASN A 431 6.91 30.31 3.21
N PHE A 432 6.07 29.45 3.74
CA PHE A 432 5.12 28.61 3.00
C PHE A 432 3.81 28.49 3.79
N ASP A 433 2.72 28.24 3.10
CA ASP A 433 1.43 27.87 3.71
C ASP A 433 1.31 26.34 3.80
N ILE A 434 1.86 25.66 2.77
CA ILE A 434 1.82 24.21 2.66
C ILE A 434 3.22 23.69 2.32
N LEU A 435 3.65 22.68 3.05
CA LEU A 435 4.87 21.92 2.78
C LEU A 435 4.51 20.49 2.39
N LEU A 436 4.90 20.07 1.19
CA LEU A 436 4.74 18.68 0.71
C LEU A 436 6.11 18.03 0.58
N THR A 437 6.35 16.97 1.33
CA THR A 437 7.54 16.12 1.18
C THR A 437 7.22 14.92 0.32
N MET A 438 8.09 14.60 -0.65
CA MET A 438 7.90 13.47 -1.55
C MET A 438 9.19 12.68 -1.79
N GLY A 439 9.05 11.38 -1.99
CA GLY A 439 10.12 10.46 -2.35
C GLY A 439 10.14 9.15 -1.57
N ALA A 440 10.70 8.10 -2.17
CA ALA A 440 10.83 6.76 -1.57
C ALA A 440 12.17 6.56 -0.83
N GLY A 441 12.98 7.60 -0.71
CA GLY A 441 14.27 7.60 0.00
C GLY A 441 14.12 7.80 1.51
N ASP A 442 15.23 8.18 2.13
CA ASP A 442 15.33 8.34 3.58
C ASP A 442 14.95 9.73 4.11
N ILE A 443 14.26 10.53 3.28
CA ILE A 443 13.66 11.82 3.69
C ILE A 443 12.69 11.65 4.88
N ASP A 444 12.06 10.48 4.99
CA ASP A 444 11.13 10.15 6.07
C ASP A 444 11.75 10.26 7.46
N ARG A 445 13.06 10.06 7.58
CA ARG A 445 13.78 10.20 8.85
C ARG A 445 13.82 11.63 9.36
N LEU A 446 13.62 12.61 8.49
CA LEU A 446 13.60 14.04 8.85
C LEU A 446 12.18 14.56 9.15
N LEU A 447 11.13 13.79 8.84
CA LEU A 447 9.74 14.25 8.99
C LEU A 447 9.39 14.72 10.41
N PRO A 448 9.81 14.05 11.51
CA PRO A 448 9.52 14.53 12.86
C PRO A 448 10.13 15.91 13.14
N GLU A 449 11.39 16.15 12.72
CA GLU A 449 12.06 17.44 12.90
C GLU A 449 11.47 18.52 12.02
N ILE A 450 11.13 18.19 10.77
CA ILE A 450 10.45 19.11 9.85
C ILE A 450 9.08 19.51 10.42
N ALA A 451 8.29 18.54 10.90
CA ALA A 451 7.00 18.81 11.51
C ALA A 451 7.10 19.74 12.71
N ALA A 452 8.07 19.50 13.60
CA ALA A 452 8.32 20.40 14.75
C ALA A 452 8.64 21.84 14.32
N ILE A 453 9.42 22.01 13.24
CA ILE A 453 9.70 23.36 12.66
C ILE A 453 8.40 23.98 12.12
N VAL A 454 7.59 23.22 11.39
CA VAL A 454 6.34 23.71 10.80
C VAL A 454 5.34 24.09 11.89
N GLU A 455 5.24 23.31 12.97
CA GLU A 455 4.39 23.62 14.11
C GLU A 455 4.83 24.86 14.89
N SER A 456 6.15 25.12 14.96
CA SER A 456 6.71 26.26 15.69
C SER A 456 6.57 27.60 14.97
N LYS A 457 6.26 27.59 13.67
CA LYS A 457 6.03 28.77 12.82
C LYS A 457 4.59 29.24 12.89
#